data_b0bb9a10d35a922238f315cd32bda5d8
#
_entry.id   b0bb9a10d35a922238f315cd32bda5d8
#
_cell.length_a   1.000
_cell.length_b   1.000
_cell.length_c   1.000
_cell.angle_alpha   90.00
_cell.angle_beta   90.00
_cell.angle_gamma   90.00
#
_symmetry.space_group_name_H-M   'P 1'
#
loop_
_entity.id
_entity.type
_entity.pdbx_description
1 polymer ?
#
loop_
_entity_poly.entity_id
_entity_poly.type
_entity_poly.pdbx_seq_one_letter_code
_entity_poly.pdbx_strand_id
1 'polypeptide(L)'
;MLKVMAKMGISTLQSYKGAQIFEAVGLAGDVIAQSFTGTASRVEGVSMEVLAEEMQRRHTIGYPQRDQATVSVLPNPGDFHWRRHGDTHMWDPKSVASLQAAARTNSEDAYWSFAKQVNEDNTRKATLRGLLDFNYPGQGIDLESVEPAGEIVKRFATGAMSFGSISAEAHESLAIAMNRMGGKSNTGEGGEDAKRFIPLDNGDSKRSAIKQVASGRFGVTINYLSNADELQIKIIQGAKPGEGGELPGGKVDDYIASLRHSTPGVGLISPPPHHDIYSIEDMAQLIHDLKNANPKARISVKLGAEVGVGTVAAGVTLSLIHI
;
A
#
# COMPACT_ATOMS: atom_id res chain seq x y z
N MET A 1 -14.43 -13.81 -13.71
CA MET A 1 -14.70 -12.66 -14.60
C MET A 1 -15.88 -11.82 -14.12
N LEU A 2 -17.12 -12.34 -14.02
CA LEU A 2 -18.32 -11.55 -13.63
C LEU A 2 -18.15 -10.84 -12.28
N LYS A 3 -17.58 -11.51 -11.27
CA LYS A 3 -17.33 -10.90 -9.96
C LYS A 3 -16.36 -9.70 -10.06
N VAL A 4 -15.33 -9.80 -10.89
CA VAL A 4 -14.37 -8.71 -11.13
C VAL A 4 -15.06 -7.55 -11.83
N MET A 5 -15.81 -7.81 -12.90
CA MET A 5 -16.56 -6.77 -13.63
C MET A 5 -17.56 -6.05 -12.71
N ALA A 6 -18.29 -6.80 -11.89
CA ALA A 6 -19.22 -6.22 -10.93
C ALA A 6 -18.52 -5.31 -9.92
N LYS A 7 -17.32 -5.69 -9.42
CA LYS A 7 -16.51 -4.86 -8.53
C LYS A 7 -15.97 -3.61 -9.19
N MET A 8 -15.76 -3.63 -10.49
CA MET A 8 -15.34 -2.48 -11.29
C MET A 8 -16.50 -1.59 -11.75
N GLY A 9 -17.73 -1.97 -11.46
CA GLY A 9 -18.92 -1.26 -11.92
C GLY A 9 -19.21 -1.42 -13.42
N ILE A 10 -18.66 -2.46 -14.06
CA ILE A 10 -18.81 -2.73 -15.49
C ILE A 10 -19.89 -3.78 -15.68
N SER A 11 -20.98 -3.42 -16.35
CA SER A 11 -22.16 -4.29 -16.52
C SER A 11 -22.12 -5.19 -17.75
N THR A 12 -21.36 -4.84 -18.78
CA THR A 12 -21.30 -5.61 -20.03
C THR A 12 -19.87 -5.94 -20.43
N LEU A 13 -19.68 -7.08 -21.11
CA LEU A 13 -18.37 -7.48 -21.61
C LEU A 13 -17.81 -6.49 -22.64
N GLN A 14 -18.69 -5.89 -23.47
CA GLN A 14 -18.30 -4.89 -24.45
C GLN A 14 -17.72 -3.63 -23.78
N SER A 15 -18.31 -3.21 -22.67
CA SER A 15 -17.80 -2.09 -21.89
C SER A 15 -16.49 -2.40 -21.16
N TYR A 16 -16.22 -3.69 -20.91
CA TYR A 16 -14.95 -4.14 -20.34
C TYR A 16 -13.82 -4.13 -21.38
N LYS A 17 -14.13 -4.54 -22.62
CA LYS A 17 -13.17 -4.52 -23.72
C LYS A 17 -12.84 -3.08 -24.10
N GLY A 18 -11.56 -2.75 -24.07
CA GLY A 18 -11.09 -1.40 -24.39
C GLY A 18 -11.42 -0.33 -23.32
N ALA A 19 -11.93 -0.73 -22.15
CA ALA A 19 -12.04 0.18 -21.03
C ALA A 19 -10.63 0.59 -20.57
N GLN A 20 -10.28 1.85 -20.70
CA GLN A 20 -8.95 2.39 -20.40
C GLN A 20 -8.75 2.57 -18.89
N ILE A 21 -8.77 1.45 -18.17
CA ILE A 21 -8.66 1.38 -16.71
C ILE A 21 -7.26 1.01 -16.22
N PHE A 22 -6.34 0.76 -17.15
CA PHE A 22 -4.95 0.42 -16.86
C PHE A 22 -4.02 1.47 -17.44
N GLU A 23 -2.87 1.62 -16.81
CA GLU A 23 -1.74 2.34 -17.36
C GLU A 23 -0.75 1.34 -17.98
N ALA A 24 -0.12 1.72 -19.07
CA ALA A 24 1.00 0.99 -19.62
C ALA A 24 2.29 1.44 -18.92
N VAL A 25 3.11 0.49 -18.51
CA VAL A 25 4.39 0.74 -17.86
C VAL A 25 5.47 -0.06 -18.60
N GLY A 26 6.54 0.63 -19.03
CA GLY A 26 7.69 -0.01 -19.65
C GLY A 26 7.50 -0.37 -21.13
N LEU A 27 6.55 0.25 -21.83
CA LEU A 27 6.38 0.16 -23.27
C LEU A 27 6.75 1.49 -23.95
N ALA A 28 7.44 1.42 -25.09
CA ALA A 28 7.77 2.60 -25.88
C ALA A 28 6.51 3.30 -26.42
N GLY A 29 6.59 4.61 -26.62
CA GLY A 29 5.45 5.43 -27.04
C GLY A 29 4.84 5.02 -28.39
N ASP A 30 5.64 4.54 -29.32
CA ASP A 30 5.20 4.02 -30.63
C ASP A 30 4.38 2.73 -30.49
N VAL A 31 4.76 1.83 -29.58
CA VAL A 31 4.00 0.61 -29.22
C VAL A 31 2.62 0.99 -28.66
N ILE A 32 2.58 2.00 -27.79
CA ILE A 32 1.33 2.51 -27.21
C ILE A 32 0.46 3.12 -28.32
N ALA A 33 1.04 3.97 -29.16
CA ALA A 33 0.30 4.61 -30.25
C ALA A 33 -0.31 3.60 -31.23
N GLN A 34 0.42 2.52 -31.54
CA GLN A 34 0.00 1.50 -32.48
C GLN A 34 -1.03 0.52 -31.90
N SER A 35 -0.82 0.05 -30.66
CA SER A 35 -1.54 -1.11 -30.13
C SER A 35 -2.45 -0.78 -28.95
N PHE A 36 -2.23 0.34 -28.26
CA PHE A 36 -2.94 0.76 -27.05
C PHE A 36 -3.31 2.23 -27.09
N THR A 37 -3.75 2.71 -28.25
CA THR A 37 -4.09 4.12 -28.49
C THR A 37 -4.98 4.69 -27.39
N GLY A 38 -4.57 5.79 -26.79
CA GLY A 38 -5.28 6.45 -25.69
C GLY A 38 -4.98 5.90 -24.28
N THR A 39 -4.22 4.80 -24.18
CA THR A 39 -3.79 4.30 -22.87
C THR A 39 -2.73 5.22 -22.28
N ALA A 40 -2.90 5.64 -21.02
CA ALA A 40 -1.93 6.45 -20.32
C ALA A 40 -0.63 5.66 -20.10
N SER A 41 0.52 6.30 -20.36
CA SER A 41 1.85 5.77 -20.08
C SER A 41 2.75 6.89 -19.60
N ARG A 42 3.37 6.72 -18.44
CA ARG A 42 4.30 7.69 -17.85
C ARG A 42 5.73 7.16 -17.81
N VAL A 43 5.90 5.87 -18.00
CA VAL A 43 7.20 5.19 -18.00
C VAL A 43 7.32 4.47 -19.32
N GLU A 44 8.13 5.02 -20.20
CA GLU A 44 8.46 4.37 -21.46
C GLU A 44 9.43 3.20 -21.25
N GLY A 45 9.65 2.42 -22.29
CA GLY A 45 10.52 1.25 -22.18
C GLY A 45 10.72 0.54 -23.52
N VAL A 46 10.41 -0.76 -23.54
CA VAL A 46 10.76 -1.65 -24.65
C VAL A 46 10.00 -1.35 -25.92
N SER A 47 10.71 -1.46 -27.06
CA SER A 47 10.16 -1.32 -28.41
C SER A 47 9.49 -2.63 -28.87
N MET A 48 8.83 -2.57 -30.02
CA MET A 48 8.23 -3.74 -30.65
C MET A 48 9.27 -4.81 -31.01
N GLU A 49 10.46 -4.39 -31.41
CA GLU A 49 11.59 -5.30 -31.72
C GLU A 49 12.02 -6.10 -30.48
N VAL A 50 12.15 -5.44 -29.34
CA VAL A 50 12.49 -6.12 -28.07
C VAL A 50 11.41 -7.11 -27.66
N LEU A 51 10.12 -6.73 -27.81
CA LEU A 51 9.02 -7.66 -27.54
C LEU A 51 9.05 -8.88 -28.46
N ALA A 52 9.35 -8.66 -29.76
CA ALA A 52 9.49 -9.76 -30.72
C ALA A 52 10.69 -10.68 -30.38
N GLU A 53 11.82 -10.11 -30.00
CA GLU A 53 13.00 -10.89 -29.57
C GLU A 53 12.70 -11.73 -28.32
N GLU A 54 12.04 -11.16 -27.30
CA GLU A 54 11.64 -11.92 -26.12
C GLU A 54 10.67 -13.04 -26.44
N MET A 55 9.71 -12.78 -27.32
CA MET A 55 8.77 -13.82 -27.80
C MET A 55 9.52 -14.95 -28.49
N GLN A 56 10.49 -14.63 -29.36
CA GLN A 56 11.30 -15.64 -30.05
C GLN A 56 12.14 -16.46 -29.09
N ARG A 57 12.75 -15.82 -28.09
CA ARG A 57 13.51 -16.53 -27.04
C ARG A 57 12.62 -17.53 -26.28
N ARG A 58 11.43 -17.11 -25.86
CA ARG A 58 10.47 -18.01 -25.18
C ARG A 58 10.03 -19.14 -26.08
N HIS A 59 9.77 -18.88 -27.34
CA HIS A 59 9.44 -19.90 -28.33
C HIS A 59 10.56 -20.94 -28.48
N THR A 60 11.82 -20.50 -28.61
CA THR A 60 12.98 -21.38 -28.72
C THR A 60 13.15 -22.30 -27.51
N ILE A 61 12.91 -21.76 -26.31
CA ILE A 61 12.93 -22.55 -25.06
C ILE A 61 11.78 -23.57 -25.04
N GLY A 62 10.58 -23.16 -25.46
CA GLY A 62 9.39 -24.00 -25.45
C GLY A 62 9.40 -25.10 -26.53
N TYR A 63 10.15 -24.90 -27.61
CA TYR A 63 10.25 -25.82 -28.74
C TYR A 63 11.72 -26.16 -29.04
N PRO A 64 12.42 -26.89 -28.13
CA PRO A 64 13.80 -27.30 -28.39
C PRO A 64 13.88 -28.28 -29.56
N GLN A 65 15.02 -28.29 -30.23
CA GLN A 65 15.23 -29.28 -31.32
C GLN A 65 15.08 -30.72 -30.80
N ARG A 66 14.39 -31.55 -31.56
CA ARG A 66 13.97 -32.91 -31.14
C ARG A 66 15.10 -33.87 -30.78
N ASP A 67 16.32 -33.60 -31.22
CA ASP A 67 17.50 -34.43 -30.94
C ASP A 67 18.02 -34.29 -29.50
N GLN A 68 17.50 -33.38 -28.75
CA GLN A 68 17.76 -33.23 -27.31
C GLN A 68 16.53 -33.71 -26.51
N ALA A 69 16.27 -35.01 -26.52
CA ALA A 69 15.21 -35.65 -25.74
C ALA A 69 15.55 -35.71 -24.25
N THR A 70 15.79 -34.56 -23.64
CA THR A 70 15.74 -34.39 -22.20
C THR A 70 14.33 -34.00 -21.83
N VAL A 71 13.70 -34.79 -20.94
CA VAL A 71 12.45 -34.42 -20.29
C VAL A 71 12.72 -33.09 -19.61
N SER A 72 12.36 -31.99 -20.26
CA SER A 72 12.54 -30.67 -19.70
C SER A 72 11.44 -30.46 -18.65
N VAL A 73 11.87 -30.38 -17.41
CA VAL A 73 11.02 -29.78 -16.37
C VAL A 73 10.78 -28.33 -16.77
N LEU A 74 9.53 -27.91 -16.82
CA LEU A 74 9.20 -26.52 -17.13
C LEU A 74 9.97 -25.59 -16.18
N PRO A 75 10.67 -24.57 -16.70
CA PRO A 75 11.39 -23.64 -15.86
C PRO A 75 10.40 -22.93 -14.93
N ASN A 76 10.76 -22.83 -13.65
CA ASN A 76 10.04 -22.03 -12.69
C ASN A 76 10.96 -20.86 -12.28
N PRO A 77 10.78 -19.68 -12.88
CA PRO A 77 11.63 -18.52 -12.61
C PRO A 77 11.43 -17.98 -11.20
N GLY A 78 10.36 -18.37 -10.51
CA GLY A 78 10.09 -17.92 -9.15
C GLY A 78 9.33 -16.60 -9.08
N ASP A 79 8.46 -16.28 -10.04
CA ASP A 79 7.70 -15.02 -10.10
C ASP A 79 6.92 -14.73 -8.81
N PHE A 80 6.32 -15.75 -8.21
CA PHE A 80 5.50 -15.59 -7.00
C PHE A 80 6.22 -16.02 -5.72
N HIS A 81 7.08 -17.02 -5.82
CA HIS A 81 7.88 -17.53 -4.71
C HIS A 81 9.32 -17.58 -5.10
N TRP A 82 10.20 -17.08 -4.25
CA TRP A 82 11.63 -17.16 -4.47
C TRP A 82 12.08 -18.59 -4.83
N ARG A 83 12.93 -18.70 -5.82
CA ARG A 83 13.57 -19.95 -6.21
C ARG A 83 15.07 -19.76 -6.36
N ARG A 84 15.81 -20.78 -5.94
CA ARG A 84 17.26 -20.80 -6.18
C ARG A 84 17.52 -20.75 -7.69
N HIS A 85 18.33 -19.81 -8.14
CA HIS A 85 18.60 -19.53 -9.56
C HIS A 85 17.41 -18.97 -10.37
N GLY A 86 16.36 -18.51 -9.69
CA GLY A 86 15.26 -17.77 -10.31
C GLY A 86 15.45 -16.25 -10.21
N ASP A 87 14.35 -15.54 -10.39
CA ASP A 87 14.32 -14.08 -10.34
C ASP A 87 14.69 -13.54 -8.95
N THR A 88 15.28 -12.37 -8.94
CA THR A 88 15.62 -11.67 -7.69
C THR A 88 14.36 -11.07 -7.07
N HIS A 89 14.17 -11.32 -5.80
CA HIS A 89 13.09 -10.72 -5.00
C HIS A 89 13.65 -9.71 -4.01
N MET A 90 12.89 -8.67 -3.69
CA MET A 90 13.23 -7.75 -2.60
C MET A 90 13.34 -8.49 -1.26
N TRP A 91 12.44 -9.45 -1.05
CA TRP A 91 12.42 -10.33 0.11
C TRP A 91 12.84 -11.73 -0.32
N ASP A 92 13.99 -12.16 0.11
CA ASP A 92 14.55 -13.48 -0.14
C ASP A 92 14.85 -14.20 1.19
N PRO A 93 15.20 -15.50 1.18
CA PRO A 93 15.47 -16.23 2.41
C PRO A 93 16.56 -15.61 3.28
N LYS A 94 17.56 -14.97 2.68
CA LYS A 94 18.66 -14.35 3.42
C LYS A 94 18.20 -13.08 4.11
N SER A 95 17.48 -12.20 3.42
CA SER A 95 16.96 -10.96 4.02
C SER A 95 15.99 -11.26 5.15
N VAL A 96 15.10 -12.24 4.97
CA VAL A 96 14.17 -12.68 6.03
C VAL A 96 14.91 -13.25 7.23
N ALA A 97 15.89 -14.14 7.02
CA ALA A 97 16.67 -14.74 8.11
C ALA A 97 17.47 -13.69 8.88
N SER A 98 18.12 -12.76 8.19
CA SER A 98 18.88 -11.67 8.82
C SER A 98 17.99 -10.75 9.66
N LEU A 99 16.82 -10.37 9.14
CA LEU A 99 15.86 -9.55 9.87
C LEU A 99 15.33 -10.28 11.12
N GLN A 100 14.99 -11.56 10.99
CA GLN A 100 14.53 -12.36 12.12
C GLN A 100 15.63 -12.54 13.18
N ALA A 101 16.88 -12.75 12.77
CA ALA A 101 18.01 -12.82 13.68
C ALA A 101 18.19 -11.48 14.42
N ALA A 102 18.20 -10.36 13.71
CA ALA A 102 18.28 -9.03 14.30
C ALA A 102 17.20 -8.79 15.35
N ALA A 103 15.93 -9.09 15.02
CA ALA A 103 14.81 -8.88 15.91
C ALA A 103 14.84 -9.80 17.17
N ARG A 104 15.25 -11.07 17.00
CA ARG A 104 15.26 -12.05 18.10
C ARG A 104 16.44 -11.89 19.07
N THR A 105 17.59 -11.48 18.55
CA THR A 105 18.83 -11.38 19.34
C THR A 105 19.23 -9.95 19.67
N ASN A 106 18.46 -8.96 19.18
CA ASN A 106 18.78 -7.53 19.26
C ASN A 106 20.19 -7.23 18.71
N SER A 107 20.59 -7.94 17.66
CA SER A 107 21.91 -7.81 17.02
C SER A 107 21.94 -6.70 15.99
N GLU A 108 22.75 -5.69 16.24
CA GLU A 108 22.98 -4.59 15.30
C GLU A 108 23.67 -5.07 14.02
N ASP A 109 24.64 -5.98 14.11
CA ASP A 109 25.33 -6.55 12.95
C ASP A 109 24.38 -7.30 12.00
N ALA A 110 23.44 -8.07 12.57
CA ALA A 110 22.43 -8.76 11.79
C ALA A 110 21.48 -7.77 11.11
N TYR A 111 21.13 -6.67 11.78
CA TYR A 111 20.32 -5.60 11.19
C TYR A 111 21.04 -4.92 10.03
N TRP A 112 22.31 -4.55 10.20
CA TRP A 112 23.09 -3.92 9.12
C TRP A 112 23.31 -4.85 7.94
N SER A 113 23.51 -6.15 8.19
CA SER A 113 23.56 -7.15 7.12
C SER A 113 22.25 -7.20 6.32
N PHE A 114 21.12 -7.17 7.00
CA PHE A 114 19.79 -7.07 6.39
C PHE A 114 19.62 -5.76 5.61
N ALA A 115 19.90 -4.63 6.24
CA ALA A 115 19.74 -3.31 5.65
C ALA A 115 20.56 -3.15 4.36
N LYS A 116 21.82 -3.57 4.37
CA LYS A 116 22.69 -3.56 3.20
C LYS A 116 22.12 -4.42 2.07
N GLN A 117 21.70 -5.63 2.37
CA GLN A 117 21.15 -6.52 1.36
C GLN A 117 19.88 -5.95 0.70
N VAL A 118 18.96 -5.40 1.50
CA VAL A 118 17.69 -4.87 0.98
C VAL A 118 17.91 -3.54 0.27
N ASN A 119 18.66 -2.62 0.87
CA ASN A 119 18.80 -1.26 0.33
C ASN A 119 19.77 -1.16 -0.85
N GLU A 120 20.76 -2.04 -0.93
CA GLU A 120 21.77 -2.01 -1.99
C GLU A 120 21.56 -3.13 -2.99
N ASP A 121 21.74 -4.40 -2.56
CA ASP A 121 21.79 -5.54 -3.46
C ASP A 121 20.44 -5.83 -4.13
N ASN A 122 19.38 -5.97 -3.33
CA ASN A 122 18.07 -6.36 -3.83
C ASN A 122 17.39 -5.19 -4.55
N THR A 123 17.53 -3.97 -4.04
CA THR A 123 16.97 -2.77 -4.68
C THR A 123 17.51 -2.58 -6.07
N ARG A 124 18.81 -2.73 -6.29
CA ARG A 124 19.44 -2.59 -7.62
C ARG A 124 18.95 -3.63 -8.63
N LYS A 125 18.59 -4.81 -8.18
CA LYS A 125 18.19 -5.94 -9.05
C LYS A 125 16.70 -6.05 -9.25
N ALA A 126 15.89 -5.63 -8.28
CA ALA A 126 14.47 -5.93 -8.23
C ALA A 126 13.55 -4.70 -8.27
N THR A 127 14.08 -3.48 -8.32
CA THR A 127 13.25 -2.26 -8.33
C THR A 127 13.72 -1.24 -9.36
N LEU A 128 12.78 -0.46 -9.91
CA LEU A 128 13.10 0.68 -10.77
C LEU A 128 13.91 1.76 -10.02
N ARG A 129 13.70 1.91 -8.72
CA ARG A 129 14.47 2.81 -7.85
C ARG A 129 15.95 2.48 -7.87
N GLY A 130 16.31 1.20 -7.98
CA GLY A 130 17.70 0.75 -8.05
C GLY A 130 18.44 1.20 -9.31
N LEU A 131 17.74 1.70 -10.33
CA LEU A 131 18.30 2.28 -11.54
C LEU A 131 18.58 3.79 -11.41
N LEU A 132 18.13 4.41 -10.32
CA LEU A 132 18.28 5.83 -10.05
C LEU A 132 19.39 6.05 -9.03
N ASP A 133 20.06 7.19 -9.14
CA ASP A 133 21.03 7.66 -8.15
C ASP A 133 20.81 9.14 -7.88
N PHE A 134 21.37 9.64 -6.78
CA PHE A 134 21.31 11.06 -6.45
C PHE A 134 22.32 11.85 -7.28
N ASN A 135 21.87 12.96 -7.81
CA ASN A 135 22.78 13.92 -8.42
C ASN A 135 23.36 14.82 -7.33
N TYR A 136 24.55 14.48 -6.84
CA TYR A 136 25.23 15.27 -5.82
C TYR A 136 25.92 16.48 -6.46
N PRO A 137 25.56 17.73 -6.10
CA PRO A 137 26.39 18.89 -6.44
C PRO A 137 27.74 18.73 -5.73
N GLY A 138 28.84 19.00 -6.40
CA GLY A 138 30.20 18.72 -5.91
C GLY A 138 30.59 19.37 -4.58
N GLN A 139 29.78 20.30 -4.04
CA GLN A 139 29.99 20.95 -2.76
C GLN A 139 28.84 20.59 -1.80
N GLY A 140 29.18 20.01 -0.65
CA GLY A 140 28.23 19.72 0.42
C GLY A 140 27.82 21.01 1.17
N ILE A 141 26.68 20.95 1.87
CA ILE A 141 26.25 21.99 2.81
C ILE A 141 26.81 21.68 4.20
N ASP A 142 26.80 22.68 5.07
CA ASP A 142 27.21 22.50 6.46
C ASP A 142 26.29 21.50 7.17
N LEU A 143 26.88 20.56 7.91
CA LEU A 143 26.16 19.51 8.61
C LEU A 143 25.14 20.06 9.62
N GLU A 144 25.47 21.18 10.27
CA GLU A 144 24.56 21.83 11.22
C GLU A 144 23.29 22.40 10.56
N SER A 145 23.35 22.65 9.24
CA SER A 145 22.19 23.08 8.45
C SER A 145 21.29 21.94 7.98
N VAL A 146 21.74 20.68 8.14
CA VAL A 146 20.96 19.49 7.75
C VAL A 146 19.95 19.17 8.83
N GLU A 147 18.69 18.95 8.42
CA GLU A 147 17.62 18.57 9.34
C GLU A 147 17.96 17.25 10.06
N PRO A 148 17.89 17.20 11.40
CA PRO A 148 18.19 15.96 12.13
C PRO A 148 17.21 14.84 11.79
N ALA A 149 17.71 13.59 11.73
CA ALA A 149 16.90 12.42 11.43
C ALA A 149 15.67 12.29 12.34
N GLY A 150 15.80 12.63 13.64
CA GLY A 150 14.70 12.64 14.60
C GLY A 150 13.56 13.60 14.25
N GLU A 151 13.85 14.71 13.57
CA GLU A 151 12.81 15.63 13.07
C GLU A 151 12.17 15.08 11.78
N ILE A 152 12.97 14.48 10.91
CA ILE A 152 12.50 13.87 9.67
C ILE A 152 11.50 12.75 9.96
N VAL A 153 11.78 11.86 10.93
CA VAL A 153 10.92 10.70 11.27
C VAL A 153 9.53 11.12 11.75
N LYS A 154 9.37 12.30 12.33
CA LYS A 154 8.06 12.82 12.78
C LYS A 154 7.06 12.99 11.63
N ARG A 155 7.52 13.08 10.39
CA ARG A 155 6.69 13.17 9.19
C ARG A 155 6.32 11.82 8.59
N PHE A 156 6.89 10.73 9.10
CA PHE A 156 6.61 9.39 8.60
C PHE A 156 5.37 8.80 9.26
N ALA A 157 4.63 8.03 8.47
CA ALA A 157 3.49 7.27 8.92
C ALA A 157 3.53 5.85 8.37
N THR A 158 2.99 4.89 9.11
CA THR A 158 2.78 3.54 8.57
C THR A 158 1.67 3.56 7.53
N GLY A 159 1.68 2.57 6.63
CA GLY A 159 0.49 2.28 5.83
C GLY A 159 -0.72 2.00 6.72
N ALA A 160 -1.91 2.28 6.19
CA ALA A 160 -3.17 1.96 6.87
C ALA A 160 -3.43 0.46 6.80
N MET A 161 -3.16 -0.25 7.89
CA MET A 161 -3.37 -1.69 8.03
C MET A 161 -4.38 -1.93 9.14
N SER A 162 -5.55 -2.49 8.78
CA SER A 162 -6.61 -2.73 9.74
C SER A 162 -6.34 -3.99 10.57
N PHE A 163 -6.76 -3.97 11.83
CA PHE A 163 -6.85 -5.19 12.63
C PHE A 163 -7.79 -6.20 11.95
N GLY A 164 -7.32 -7.43 11.82
CA GLY A 164 -7.97 -8.47 11.01
C GLY A 164 -7.28 -8.71 9.67
N SER A 165 -6.54 -7.73 9.12
CA SER A 165 -5.55 -7.97 8.05
C SER A 165 -4.16 -8.30 8.60
N ILE A 166 -3.84 -7.78 9.79
CA ILE A 166 -2.67 -8.14 10.59
C ILE A 166 -3.11 -8.52 12.00
N SER A 167 -2.24 -9.19 12.77
CA SER A 167 -2.55 -9.56 14.16
C SER A 167 -2.57 -8.36 15.11
N ALA A 168 -3.16 -8.54 16.28
CA ALA A 168 -3.19 -7.52 17.32
C ALA A 168 -1.76 -7.11 17.75
N GLU A 169 -0.88 -8.10 17.93
CA GLU A 169 0.50 -7.88 18.33
C GLU A 169 1.28 -7.07 17.30
N ALA A 170 1.11 -7.36 16.02
CA ALA A 170 1.74 -6.59 14.95
C ALA A 170 1.22 -5.15 14.91
N HIS A 171 -0.11 -4.98 15.04
CA HIS A 171 -0.76 -3.67 15.05
C HIS A 171 -0.32 -2.81 16.23
N GLU A 172 -0.23 -3.40 17.42
CA GLU A 172 0.25 -2.73 18.63
C GLU A 172 1.75 -2.42 18.58
N SER A 173 2.58 -3.36 18.08
CA SER A 173 4.02 -3.16 17.93
C SER A 173 4.35 -2.01 16.99
N LEU A 174 3.62 -1.88 15.88
CA LEU A 174 3.74 -0.74 14.96
C LEU A 174 3.41 0.59 15.66
N ALA A 175 2.33 0.62 16.45
CA ALA A 175 1.95 1.81 17.18
C ALA A 175 3.01 2.21 18.22
N ILE A 176 3.52 1.26 19.01
CA ILE A 176 4.58 1.51 20.00
C ILE A 176 5.85 2.04 19.31
N ALA A 177 6.29 1.38 18.24
CA ALA A 177 7.48 1.78 17.50
C ALA A 177 7.38 3.21 16.97
N MET A 178 6.27 3.54 16.31
CA MET A 178 6.06 4.87 15.76
C MET A 178 5.93 5.93 16.86
N ASN A 179 5.22 5.65 17.94
CA ASN A 179 5.10 6.57 19.06
C ASN A 179 6.46 6.86 19.72
N ARG A 180 7.33 5.84 19.91
CA ARG A 180 8.69 6.02 20.44
C ARG A 180 9.55 6.91 19.54
N MET A 181 9.40 6.79 18.22
CA MET A 181 10.16 7.57 17.25
C MET A 181 9.57 8.95 16.99
N GLY A 182 8.37 9.25 17.49
CA GLY A 182 7.63 10.48 17.16
C GLY A 182 6.95 10.48 15.80
N GLY A 183 6.98 9.34 15.08
CA GLY A 183 6.20 9.10 13.86
C GLY A 183 4.75 8.75 14.17
N LYS A 184 4.00 8.30 13.18
CA LYS A 184 2.58 8.01 13.31
C LYS A 184 2.22 6.63 12.77
N SER A 185 1.50 5.83 13.56
CA SER A 185 0.85 4.63 13.07
C SER A 185 -0.60 4.92 12.67
N ASN A 186 -1.11 4.16 11.69
CA ASN A 186 -2.47 4.29 11.16
C ASN A 186 -3.26 3.03 11.48
N THR A 187 -4.43 3.18 12.08
CA THR A 187 -5.31 2.06 12.44
C THR A 187 -5.82 1.27 11.25
N GLY A 188 -5.83 1.85 10.03
CA GLY A 188 -6.71 1.35 8.99
C GLY A 188 -8.19 1.51 9.37
N GLU A 189 -9.07 0.87 8.62
CA GLU A 189 -10.53 1.02 8.76
C GLU A 189 -11.19 0.07 9.77
N GLY A 190 -10.41 -0.70 10.52
CA GLY A 190 -10.94 -1.76 11.39
C GLY A 190 -11.31 -1.33 12.82
N GLY A 191 -11.20 -0.07 13.14
CA GLY A 191 -11.36 0.40 14.52
C GLY A 191 -10.11 0.17 15.37
N GLU A 192 -10.18 0.49 16.63
CA GLU A 192 -9.11 0.30 17.61
C GLU A 192 -9.70 0.05 19.02
N ASP A 193 -9.16 -0.95 19.73
CA ASP A 193 -9.60 -1.25 21.09
C ASP A 193 -9.30 -0.08 22.02
N ALA A 194 -10.31 0.35 22.80
CA ALA A 194 -10.18 1.43 23.77
C ALA A 194 -9.08 1.17 24.83
N LYS A 195 -8.78 -0.10 25.12
CA LYS A 195 -7.67 -0.47 26.03
C LYS A 195 -6.31 0.06 25.55
N ARG A 196 -6.15 0.27 24.26
CA ARG A 196 -4.93 0.81 23.65
C ARG A 196 -4.73 2.30 23.89
N PHE A 197 -5.78 3.01 24.32
CA PHE A 197 -5.70 4.45 24.64
C PHE A 197 -5.06 4.71 26.00
N ILE A 198 -4.92 3.67 26.82
CA ILE A 198 -4.29 3.74 28.12
C ILE A 198 -2.81 3.41 27.95
N PRO A 199 -1.88 4.30 28.35
CA PRO A 199 -0.44 4.01 28.30
C PRO A 199 -0.10 2.79 29.18
N LEU A 200 0.96 2.07 28.80
CA LEU A 200 1.52 0.99 29.60
C LEU A 200 2.32 1.55 30.79
N ASP A 201 2.58 0.71 31.79
CA ASP A 201 3.34 1.08 33.00
C ASP A 201 4.75 1.62 32.72
N ASN A 202 5.34 1.20 31.61
CA ASN A 202 6.64 1.68 31.13
C ASN A 202 6.58 2.99 30.32
N GLY A 203 5.40 3.58 30.20
CA GLY A 203 5.16 4.81 29.45
C GLY A 203 4.92 4.63 27.95
N ASP A 204 5.00 3.41 27.42
CA ASP A 204 4.69 3.14 26.02
C ASP A 204 3.20 3.33 25.72
N SER A 205 2.90 3.82 24.53
CA SER A 205 1.55 3.93 24.04
C SER A 205 1.29 2.98 22.87
N LYS A 206 0.24 2.18 23.01
CA LYS A 206 -0.27 1.30 21.93
C LYS A 206 -1.25 2.03 21.01
N ARG A 207 -1.59 3.28 21.32
CA ARG A 207 -2.55 4.09 20.57
C ARG A 207 -1.98 4.47 19.22
N SER A 208 -2.71 4.19 18.14
CA SER A 208 -2.37 4.70 16.82
C SER A 208 -2.72 6.19 16.71
N ALA A 209 -1.77 6.99 16.25
CA ALA A 209 -1.93 8.44 16.09
C ALA A 209 -2.94 8.81 15.00
N ILE A 210 -2.94 8.06 13.88
CA ILE A 210 -3.86 8.26 12.77
C ILE A 210 -4.99 7.24 12.88
N LYS A 211 -6.22 7.72 12.86
CA LYS A 211 -7.43 6.89 12.85
C LYS A 211 -8.18 7.07 11.55
N GLN A 212 -8.35 5.96 10.82
CA GLN A 212 -8.99 6.01 9.51
C GLN A 212 -10.51 5.86 9.64
N VAL A 213 -11.22 6.62 8.81
CA VAL A 213 -12.68 6.60 8.66
C VAL A 213 -13.01 6.25 7.22
N ALA A 214 -13.53 5.05 7.00
CA ALA A 214 -13.97 4.55 5.70
C ALA A 214 -15.49 4.60 5.56
N SER A 215 -16.02 4.31 4.39
CA SER A 215 -17.46 4.32 4.14
C SER A 215 -18.23 3.32 5.02
N GLY A 216 -17.61 2.19 5.35
CA GLY A 216 -18.20 1.18 6.24
C GLY A 216 -18.33 1.61 7.71
N ARG A 217 -17.65 2.68 8.11
CA ARG A 217 -17.64 3.19 9.51
C ARG A 217 -17.31 2.14 10.56
N PHE A 218 -16.55 1.11 10.22
CA PHE A 218 -16.20 0.01 11.12
C PHE A 218 -15.44 0.51 12.34
N GLY A 219 -16.00 0.31 13.52
CA GLY A 219 -15.39 0.70 14.78
C GLY A 219 -15.30 2.22 15.03
N VAL A 220 -15.96 3.04 14.24
CA VAL A 220 -15.96 4.49 14.39
C VAL A 220 -16.95 4.89 15.49
N THR A 221 -16.41 5.35 16.62
CA THR A 221 -17.15 5.89 17.76
C THR A 221 -16.57 7.23 18.14
N ILE A 222 -17.30 8.01 18.95
CA ILE A 222 -16.75 9.30 19.45
C ILE A 222 -15.49 9.08 20.30
N ASN A 223 -15.40 7.99 21.04
CA ASN A 223 -14.19 7.63 21.79
C ASN A 223 -13.00 7.34 20.86
N TYR A 224 -13.26 6.62 19.76
CA TYR A 224 -12.24 6.41 18.73
C TYR A 224 -11.76 7.73 18.12
N LEU A 225 -12.67 8.60 17.71
CA LEU A 225 -12.37 9.87 17.07
C LEU A 225 -11.62 10.84 18.02
N SER A 226 -12.05 10.94 19.27
CA SER A 226 -11.47 11.86 20.26
C SER A 226 -10.04 11.45 20.69
N ASN A 227 -9.65 10.19 20.49
CA ASN A 227 -8.31 9.68 20.79
C ASN A 227 -7.35 9.71 19.58
N ALA A 228 -7.66 10.45 18.53
CA ALA A 228 -6.83 10.61 17.36
C ALA A 228 -6.01 11.90 17.40
N ASP A 229 -4.76 11.86 16.90
CA ASP A 229 -3.98 13.04 16.57
C ASP A 229 -4.27 13.49 15.12
N GLU A 230 -4.69 12.51 14.30
CA GLU A 230 -5.12 12.74 12.92
C GLU A 230 -6.27 11.80 12.56
N LEU A 231 -7.31 12.33 11.94
CA LEU A 231 -8.42 11.59 11.37
C LEU A 231 -8.25 11.54 9.86
N GLN A 232 -8.24 10.34 9.31
CA GLN A 232 -8.01 10.15 7.87
C GLN A 232 -9.27 9.61 7.20
N ILE A 233 -9.83 10.38 6.28
CA ILE A 233 -10.96 9.93 5.45
C ILE A 233 -10.40 9.05 4.34
N LYS A 234 -10.91 7.83 4.24
CA LYS A 234 -10.55 6.89 3.16
C LYS A 234 -11.57 6.97 2.05
N ILE A 235 -11.19 7.53 0.91
CA ILE A 235 -12.08 7.68 -0.25
C ILE A 235 -12.06 6.45 -1.14
N ILE A 236 -10.89 5.84 -1.33
CA ILE A 236 -10.71 4.73 -2.25
C ILE A 236 -9.67 3.74 -1.74
N GLN A 237 -9.75 2.51 -2.18
CA GLN A 237 -8.71 1.50 -2.02
C GLN A 237 -8.43 0.80 -3.34
N GLY A 238 -7.18 0.33 -3.53
CA GLY A 238 -6.84 -0.66 -4.55
C GLY A 238 -7.43 -2.00 -4.16
N ALA A 239 -8.49 -2.43 -4.83
CA ALA A 239 -9.11 -3.72 -4.55
C ALA A 239 -8.43 -4.81 -5.35
N LYS A 240 -8.12 -5.94 -4.71
CA LYS A 240 -7.63 -7.13 -5.42
C LYS A 240 -8.74 -7.68 -6.31
N PRO A 241 -8.44 -8.06 -7.57
CA PRO A 241 -9.42 -8.70 -8.44
C PRO A 241 -10.04 -9.93 -7.77
N GLY A 242 -11.36 -10.02 -7.79
CA GLY A 242 -12.13 -11.11 -7.19
C GLY A 242 -12.50 -10.94 -5.72
N GLU A 243 -11.65 -10.37 -4.87
CA GLU A 243 -11.95 -10.11 -3.45
C GLU A 243 -12.69 -8.79 -3.25
N GLY A 244 -12.24 -7.72 -3.90
CA GLY A 244 -12.91 -6.43 -3.92
C GLY A 244 -13.09 -5.77 -2.56
N GLY A 245 -12.19 -6.03 -1.60
CA GLY A 245 -12.24 -5.44 -0.26
C GLY A 245 -13.12 -6.19 0.74
N GLU A 246 -13.48 -7.42 0.47
CA GLU A 246 -14.19 -8.29 1.41
C GLU A 246 -13.25 -8.83 2.50
N LEU A 247 -13.68 -8.76 3.76
CA LEU A 247 -13.17 -9.57 4.84
C LEU A 247 -14.11 -10.77 5.01
N PRO A 248 -13.69 -11.99 4.65
CA PRO A 248 -14.55 -13.16 4.73
C PRO A 248 -15.06 -13.44 6.14
N GLY A 249 -16.30 -13.91 6.28
CA GLY A 249 -16.91 -14.20 7.58
C GLY A 249 -16.08 -15.10 8.49
N GLY A 250 -15.37 -16.11 7.91
CA GLY A 250 -14.48 -16.97 8.67
C GLY A 250 -13.28 -16.27 9.34
N LYS A 251 -12.98 -15.03 8.96
CA LYS A 251 -11.97 -14.19 9.62
C LYS A 251 -12.57 -13.20 10.60
N VAL A 252 -13.90 -13.07 10.66
CA VAL A 252 -14.58 -12.16 11.56
C VAL A 252 -14.93 -12.94 12.82
N ASP A 253 -13.98 -13.06 13.72
CA ASP A 253 -14.17 -13.63 15.05
C ASP A 253 -14.91 -12.66 16.00
N ASP A 254 -15.19 -13.10 17.22
CA ASP A 254 -15.91 -12.30 18.23
C ASP A 254 -15.17 -10.98 18.53
N TYR A 255 -13.84 -11.00 18.57
CA TYR A 255 -13.04 -9.82 18.87
C TYR A 255 -13.06 -8.81 17.72
N ILE A 256 -12.83 -9.27 16.49
CA ILE A 256 -12.91 -8.41 15.30
C ILE A 256 -14.34 -7.83 15.15
N ALA A 257 -15.35 -8.66 15.34
CA ALA A 257 -16.75 -8.23 15.28
C ALA A 257 -17.06 -7.16 16.33
N SER A 258 -16.61 -7.35 17.56
CA SER A 258 -16.75 -6.37 18.65
C SER A 258 -16.11 -5.03 18.29
N LEU A 259 -14.86 -5.02 17.78
CA LEU A 259 -14.17 -3.79 17.41
C LEU A 259 -14.79 -3.07 16.22
N ARG A 260 -15.37 -3.82 15.28
CA ARG A 260 -16.01 -3.28 14.09
C ARG A 260 -17.50 -2.98 14.26
N HIS A 261 -18.05 -3.25 15.43
CA HIS A 261 -19.49 -3.16 15.71
C HIS A 261 -20.32 -3.95 14.69
N SER A 262 -19.92 -5.20 14.46
CA SER A 262 -20.53 -6.12 13.50
C SER A 262 -20.86 -7.48 14.14
N THR A 263 -21.40 -8.41 13.35
CA THR A 263 -21.77 -9.75 13.81
C THR A 263 -20.65 -10.75 13.50
N PRO A 264 -20.22 -11.58 14.46
CA PRO A 264 -19.24 -12.65 14.20
C PRO A 264 -19.70 -13.59 13.09
N GLY A 265 -18.76 -14.06 12.29
CA GLY A 265 -19.03 -15.00 11.19
C GLY A 265 -19.66 -14.38 9.95
N VAL A 266 -20.02 -13.12 9.97
CA VAL A 266 -20.58 -12.39 8.83
C VAL A 266 -19.48 -11.64 8.10
N GLY A 267 -19.37 -11.83 6.76
CA GLY A 267 -18.43 -11.11 5.93
C GLY A 267 -18.67 -9.61 5.92
N LEU A 268 -17.58 -8.85 5.91
CA LEU A 268 -17.63 -7.39 5.88
C LEU A 268 -17.05 -6.90 4.56
N ILE A 269 -17.75 -5.95 3.92
CA ILE A 269 -17.31 -5.37 2.65
C ILE A 269 -16.97 -3.91 2.86
N SER A 270 -15.74 -3.53 2.51
CA SER A 270 -15.36 -2.15 2.31
C SER A 270 -15.35 -1.87 0.81
N PRO A 271 -16.34 -1.12 0.29
CA PRO A 271 -16.39 -0.85 -1.15
C PRO A 271 -15.15 -0.05 -1.56
N PRO A 272 -14.55 -0.32 -2.75
CA PRO A 272 -13.39 0.41 -3.22
C PRO A 272 -13.58 1.94 -3.20
N PRO A 273 -14.64 2.52 -3.79
CA PRO A 273 -14.96 3.93 -3.61
C PRO A 273 -15.79 4.16 -2.35
N HIS A 274 -15.62 5.31 -1.72
CA HIS A 274 -16.46 5.75 -0.60
C HIS A 274 -17.86 6.07 -1.12
N HIS A 275 -18.87 5.32 -0.71
CA HIS A 275 -20.20 5.39 -1.30
C HIS A 275 -21.12 6.49 -0.72
N ASP A 276 -20.66 7.22 0.29
CA ASP A 276 -21.40 8.35 0.89
C ASP A 276 -20.92 9.70 0.33
N ILE A 277 -19.89 9.75 -0.48
CA ILE A 277 -19.26 10.97 -0.98
C ILE A 277 -19.29 10.94 -2.50
N TYR A 278 -20.08 11.85 -3.06
CA TYR A 278 -20.28 11.98 -4.50
C TYR A 278 -19.83 13.34 -5.04
N SER A 279 -19.53 14.28 -4.16
CA SER A 279 -19.09 15.63 -4.52
C SER A 279 -18.03 16.17 -3.56
N ILE A 280 -17.42 17.30 -3.94
CA ILE A 280 -16.48 18.03 -3.07
C ILE A 280 -17.19 18.57 -1.84
N GLU A 281 -18.46 18.96 -1.97
CA GLU A 281 -19.30 19.47 -0.88
C GLU A 281 -19.59 18.39 0.16
N ASP A 282 -19.86 17.14 -0.27
CA ASP A 282 -20.02 16.01 0.65
C ASP A 282 -18.72 15.76 1.44
N MET A 283 -17.57 15.90 0.77
CA MET A 283 -16.27 15.80 1.42
C MET A 283 -16.06 16.91 2.44
N ALA A 284 -16.37 18.14 2.09
CA ALA A 284 -16.28 19.30 2.99
C ALA A 284 -17.15 19.09 4.24
N GLN A 285 -18.37 18.58 4.08
CA GLN A 285 -19.26 18.27 5.19
C GLN A 285 -18.64 17.21 6.13
N LEU A 286 -18.11 16.10 5.60
CA LEU A 286 -17.48 15.08 6.42
C LEU A 286 -16.23 15.60 7.15
N ILE A 287 -15.42 16.41 6.50
CA ILE A 287 -14.25 17.05 7.12
C ILE A 287 -14.72 17.95 8.29
N HIS A 288 -15.73 18.76 8.07
CA HIS A 288 -16.32 19.61 9.09
C HIS A 288 -16.84 18.81 10.28
N ASP A 289 -17.57 17.72 10.03
CA ASP A 289 -18.14 16.85 11.07
C ASP A 289 -17.03 16.19 11.92
N LEU A 290 -16.00 15.68 11.26
CA LEU A 290 -14.83 15.10 11.95
C LEU A 290 -14.06 16.15 12.75
N LYS A 291 -13.94 17.37 12.23
CA LYS A 291 -13.29 18.47 12.94
C LYS A 291 -14.09 18.89 14.18
N ASN A 292 -15.41 18.84 14.12
CA ASN A 292 -16.28 19.06 15.28
C ASN A 292 -16.18 17.92 16.31
N ALA A 293 -16.06 16.67 15.85
CA ALA A 293 -15.88 15.52 16.75
C ALA A 293 -14.54 15.57 17.49
N ASN A 294 -13.47 16.04 16.83
CA ASN A 294 -12.17 16.24 17.45
C ASN A 294 -11.48 17.51 16.90
N PRO A 295 -11.71 18.67 17.54
CA PRO A 295 -11.12 19.95 17.09
C PRO A 295 -9.58 19.98 17.08
N LYS A 296 -8.94 19.14 17.89
CA LYS A 296 -7.47 19.07 17.99
C LYS A 296 -6.83 18.23 16.91
N ALA A 297 -7.56 17.25 16.36
CA ALA A 297 -7.04 16.37 15.34
C ALA A 297 -6.86 17.10 14.00
N ARG A 298 -5.80 16.73 13.28
CA ARG A 298 -5.69 17.07 11.86
C ARG A 298 -6.65 16.19 11.06
N ILE A 299 -7.17 16.70 9.97
CA ILE A 299 -7.95 15.91 9.03
C ILE A 299 -7.14 15.72 7.76
N SER A 300 -7.01 14.48 7.31
CA SER A 300 -6.40 14.12 6.04
C SER A 300 -7.35 13.30 5.19
N VAL A 301 -7.12 13.32 3.89
CA VAL A 301 -7.92 12.58 2.92
C VAL A 301 -7.01 11.67 2.13
N LYS A 302 -7.30 10.36 2.15
CA LYS A 302 -6.59 9.37 1.35
C LYS A 302 -7.28 9.23 0.00
N LEU A 303 -6.56 9.61 -1.06
CA LEU A 303 -7.01 9.51 -2.45
C LEU A 303 -6.38 8.29 -3.14
N GLY A 304 -6.90 7.93 -4.31
CA GLY A 304 -6.29 6.95 -5.21
C GLY A 304 -5.09 7.53 -5.95
N ALA A 305 -4.02 6.76 -6.08
CA ALA A 305 -2.86 7.15 -6.88
C ALA A 305 -3.12 6.83 -8.35
N GLU A 306 -3.89 7.67 -9.01
CA GLU A 306 -4.30 7.51 -10.40
C GLU A 306 -4.02 8.77 -11.23
N VAL A 307 -4.19 8.68 -12.53
CA VAL A 307 -4.07 9.83 -13.42
C VAL A 307 -5.13 10.87 -13.05
N GLY A 308 -4.71 12.12 -12.87
CA GLY A 308 -5.62 13.21 -12.49
C GLY A 308 -5.82 13.39 -10.98
N VAL A 309 -5.18 12.59 -10.12
CA VAL A 309 -5.29 12.73 -8.66
C VAL A 309 -4.91 14.11 -8.15
N GLY A 310 -4.00 14.80 -8.83
CA GLY A 310 -3.63 16.19 -8.49
C GLY A 310 -4.81 17.14 -8.61
N THR A 311 -5.65 17.01 -9.63
CA THR A 311 -6.87 17.81 -9.79
C THR A 311 -7.87 17.52 -8.68
N VAL A 312 -8.06 16.24 -8.33
CA VAL A 312 -8.92 15.85 -7.21
C VAL A 312 -8.40 16.43 -5.89
N ALA A 313 -7.10 16.34 -5.65
CA ALA A 313 -6.47 16.90 -4.45
C ALA A 313 -6.63 18.42 -4.35
N ALA A 314 -6.49 19.13 -5.47
CA ALA A 314 -6.75 20.58 -5.54
C ALA A 314 -8.20 20.90 -5.19
N GLY A 315 -9.16 20.15 -5.75
CA GLY A 315 -10.59 20.30 -5.43
C GLY A 315 -10.88 20.07 -3.94
N VAL A 316 -10.34 19.01 -3.35
CA VAL A 316 -10.47 18.74 -1.92
C VAL A 316 -9.89 19.88 -1.08
N THR A 317 -8.73 20.39 -1.45
CA THR A 317 -8.09 21.53 -0.74
C THR A 317 -8.95 22.78 -0.82
N LEU A 318 -9.49 23.10 -1.99
CA LEU A 318 -10.37 24.24 -2.21
C LEU A 318 -11.69 24.15 -1.43
N SER A 319 -12.20 22.95 -1.17
CA SER A 319 -13.40 22.77 -0.36
C SER A 319 -13.24 23.24 1.10
N LEU A 320 -11.99 23.40 1.55
CA LEU A 320 -11.63 23.77 2.91
C LEU A 320 -11.38 25.26 3.11
N ILE A 321 -11.45 26.08 2.06
CA ILE A 321 -11.13 27.52 2.12
C ILE A 321 -12.04 28.28 3.11
N HIS A 322 -13.22 27.74 3.40
CA HIS A 322 -14.22 28.37 4.26
C HIS A 322 -14.47 27.62 5.57
N ILE A 323 -13.65 26.65 5.96
CA ILE A 323 -13.80 25.84 7.18
C ILE A 323 -12.73 26.26 8.24
#